data_8b523faf53c1b3e75c92fa2754602156
#
_entry.id   8b523faf53c1b3e75c92fa2754602156
#
_cell.length_a   1.000
_cell.length_b   1.000
_cell.length_c   1.000
_cell.angle_alpha   90.00
_cell.angle_beta   90.00
_cell.angle_gamma   90.00
#
_symmetry.space_group_name_H-M   'P 1'
#
loop_
_entity.id
_entity.type
_entity.pdbx_description
1 polymer ?
#
loop_
_entity_poly.entity_id
_entity_poly.type
_entity_poly.pdbx_seq_one_letter_code
_entity_poly.pdbx_strand_id
1 'polypeptide(L)'
;MLYLLTGQVQTGKTRWLQGLVSTYEARGVAVGGVLAPGVWREVTARDGAASFEKLGIDNILLPEHETISFASRRDLAVLDGTIDAESQSARARLHWEISRDALAHVNAHFEQLGHEAGVRKAAASLLVVDELGRLELLRGEGLACALALLELGPTPAYPDAIVVVRETLLPQAHELLDGPWNGDVREIAPGASLELSSSWDATAGVS
;
A
#
# COMPACT_ATOMS: atom_id res chain seq x y z
N MET A 1 -3.61 -12.02 -10.84
CA MET A 1 -4.53 -10.88 -11.12
C MET A 1 -4.14 -9.65 -10.32
N LEU A 2 -4.18 -8.46 -10.90
CA LEU A 2 -3.96 -7.19 -10.19
C LEU A 2 -5.28 -6.47 -9.95
N TYR A 3 -5.52 -6.06 -8.70
CA TYR A 3 -6.66 -5.22 -8.33
C TYR A 3 -6.20 -3.81 -8.02
N LEU A 4 -6.70 -2.83 -8.76
CA LEU A 4 -6.52 -1.41 -8.48
C LEU A 4 -7.68 -0.92 -7.59
N LEU A 5 -7.44 -0.86 -6.29
CA LEU A 5 -8.43 -0.36 -5.33
C LEU A 5 -8.48 1.16 -5.39
N THR A 6 -9.58 1.68 -5.90
CA THR A 6 -9.74 3.11 -6.15
C THR A 6 -10.98 3.69 -5.47
N GLY A 7 -11.19 4.99 -5.62
CA GLY A 7 -12.31 5.74 -5.06
C GLY A 7 -11.83 7.06 -4.45
N GLN A 8 -12.79 7.90 -4.09
CA GLN A 8 -12.54 9.23 -3.52
C GLN A 8 -11.69 9.19 -2.25
N VAL A 9 -11.11 10.33 -1.89
CA VAL A 9 -10.35 10.47 -0.63
C VAL A 9 -11.27 10.20 0.56
N GLN A 10 -10.76 9.48 1.58
CA GLN A 10 -11.47 9.15 2.81
C GLN A 10 -12.70 8.24 2.66
N THR A 11 -12.80 7.46 1.59
CA THR A 11 -13.86 6.45 1.40
C THR A 11 -13.60 5.15 2.18
N GLY A 12 -12.56 5.09 3.00
CA GLY A 12 -12.28 3.93 3.84
C GLY A 12 -11.48 2.81 3.14
N LYS A 13 -10.79 3.09 2.03
CA LYS A 13 -9.96 2.12 1.30
C LYS A 13 -9.00 1.35 2.20
N THR A 14 -8.14 2.06 2.95
CA THR A 14 -7.20 1.45 3.90
C THR A 14 -7.91 0.59 4.95
N ARG A 15 -9.01 1.06 5.52
CA ARG A 15 -9.78 0.30 6.53
C ARG A 15 -10.37 -0.98 5.93
N TRP A 16 -10.92 -0.89 4.72
CA TRP A 16 -11.42 -2.05 4.01
C TRP A 16 -10.29 -3.05 3.72
N LEU A 17 -9.13 -2.55 3.26
CA LEU A 17 -7.95 -3.36 2.96
C LEU A 17 -7.40 -4.06 4.21
N GLN A 18 -7.36 -3.37 5.37
CA GLN A 18 -7.00 -3.98 6.66
C GLN A 18 -7.94 -5.13 7.02
N GLY A 19 -9.25 -4.94 6.88
CA GLY A 19 -10.24 -6.00 7.13
C GLY A 19 -10.08 -7.19 6.17
N LEU A 20 -9.75 -6.92 4.91
CA LEU A 20 -9.46 -7.94 3.91
C LEU A 20 -8.22 -8.75 4.29
N VAL A 21 -7.10 -8.08 4.59
CA VAL A 21 -5.85 -8.72 5.04
C VAL A 21 -6.11 -9.63 6.23
N SER A 22 -6.74 -9.11 7.29
CA SER A 22 -7.08 -9.90 8.48
C SER A 22 -7.95 -11.13 8.14
N THR A 23 -8.88 -11.00 7.19
CA THR A 23 -9.73 -12.11 6.75
C THR A 23 -8.92 -13.20 6.04
N TYR A 24 -7.97 -12.81 5.20
CA TYR A 24 -7.13 -13.77 4.47
C TYR A 24 -6.13 -14.45 5.40
N GLU A 25 -5.48 -13.71 6.28
CA GLU A 25 -4.57 -14.27 7.30
C GLU A 25 -5.27 -15.28 8.21
N ALA A 26 -6.51 -14.97 8.63
CA ALA A 26 -7.34 -15.89 9.42
C ALA A 26 -7.69 -17.20 8.66
N ARG A 27 -7.61 -17.19 7.34
CA ARG A 27 -7.77 -18.37 6.47
C ARG A 27 -6.45 -19.07 6.14
N GLY A 28 -5.34 -18.62 6.73
CA GLY A 28 -4.01 -19.17 6.49
C GLY A 28 -3.35 -18.71 5.19
N VAL A 29 -3.89 -17.66 4.57
CA VAL A 29 -3.30 -17.02 3.39
C VAL A 29 -2.17 -16.10 3.85
N ALA A 30 -0.95 -16.30 3.33
CA ALA A 30 0.13 -15.37 3.56
C ALA A 30 -0.13 -14.06 2.79
N VAL A 31 0.07 -12.94 3.45
CA VAL A 31 -0.05 -11.61 2.83
C VAL A 31 1.27 -10.88 3.03
N GLY A 32 1.88 -10.41 1.95
CA GLY A 32 3.09 -9.57 1.99
C GLY A 32 2.79 -8.15 1.52
N GLY A 33 3.62 -7.20 1.91
CA GLY A 33 3.49 -5.82 1.45
C GLY A 33 3.31 -4.82 2.58
N VAL A 34 2.51 -3.78 2.34
CA VAL A 34 2.35 -2.65 3.28
C VAL A 34 0.91 -2.17 3.32
N LEU A 35 0.41 -1.92 4.55
CA LEU A 35 -0.79 -1.13 4.83
C LEU A 35 -0.39 0.26 5.32
N ALA A 36 -1.14 1.30 4.95
CA ALA A 36 -0.82 2.69 5.30
C ALA A 36 -1.94 3.39 6.10
N PRO A 37 -2.24 2.95 7.33
CA PRO A 37 -3.28 3.57 8.14
C PRO A 37 -2.93 5.02 8.50
N GLY A 38 -3.95 5.87 8.50
CA GLY A 38 -3.81 7.23 8.99
C GLY A 38 -3.74 7.27 10.52
N VAL A 39 -2.88 8.15 11.03
CA VAL A 39 -2.85 8.54 12.45
C VAL A 39 -3.82 9.69 12.66
N TRP A 40 -4.79 9.52 13.55
CA TRP A 40 -5.89 10.46 13.76
C TRP A 40 -5.93 10.95 15.20
N ARG A 41 -6.34 12.20 15.37
CA ARG A 41 -6.64 12.82 16.66
C ARG A 41 -8.07 13.33 16.66
N GLU A 42 -8.79 13.06 17.74
CA GLU A 42 -10.08 13.69 17.98
C GLU A 42 -9.87 15.14 18.39
N VAL A 43 -10.63 16.03 17.76
CA VAL A 43 -10.65 17.46 18.04
C VAL A 43 -12.10 17.93 18.18
N THR A 44 -12.33 18.94 19.00
CA THR A 44 -13.65 19.56 19.12
C THR A 44 -13.79 20.65 18.06
N ALA A 45 -14.75 20.51 17.16
CA ALA A 45 -15.06 21.52 16.16
C ALA A 45 -15.62 22.79 16.81
N ARG A 46 -15.64 23.90 16.06
CA ARG A 46 -16.11 25.20 16.59
C ARG A 46 -17.58 25.20 17.04
N ASP A 47 -18.37 24.29 16.54
CA ASP A 47 -19.78 24.05 16.88
C ASP A 47 -19.96 23.08 18.06
N GLY A 48 -18.85 22.60 18.67
CA GLY A 48 -18.85 21.63 19.77
C GLY A 48 -18.95 20.17 19.33
N ALA A 49 -19.06 19.89 18.02
CA ALA A 49 -19.10 18.51 17.53
C ALA A 49 -17.71 17.86 17.58
N ALA A 50 -17.68 16.54 17.80
CA ALA A 50 -16.45 15.75 17.67
C ALA A 50 -16.06 15.71 16.18
N SER A 51 -14.80 15.99 15.90
CA SER A 51 -14.19 15.91 14.58
C SER A 51 -12.86 15.16 14.65
N PHE A 52 -12.36 14.69 13.53
CA PHE A 52 -11.09 13.94 13.47
C PHE A 52 -10.13 14.64 12.52
N GLU A 53 -8.93 14.86 13.01
CA GLU A 53 -7.83 15.46 12.28
C GLU A 53 -6.76 14.40 11.99
N LYS A 54 -6.37 14.25 10.71
CA LYS A 54 -5.29 13.36 10.32
C LYS A 54 -3.95 14.03 10.58
N LEU A 55 -3.12 13.43 11.44
CA LEU A 55 -1.82 13.94 11.84
C LEU A 55 -0.66 13.33 11.05
N GLY A 56 -0.83 12.07 10.62
CA GLY A 56 0.23 11.31 10.00
C GLY A 56 -0.27 10.07 9.27
N ILE A 57 0.68 9.29 8.83
CA ILE A 57 0.49 8.00 8.19
C ILE A 57 1.53 7.07 8.79
N ASP A 58 1.09 5.94 9.29
CA ASP A 58 1.97 4.84 9.64
C ASP A 58 1.99 3.82 8.49
N ASN A 59 3.07 3.05 8.39
CA ASN A 59 3.11 1.88 7.53
C ASN A 59 3.21 0.63 8.40
N ILE A 60 2.38 -0.38 8.09
CA ILE A 60 2.41 -1.69 8.72
C ILE A 60 2.99 -2.65 7.69
N LEU A 61 4.18 -3.20 7.96
CA LEU A 61 4.86 -4.15 7.11
C LEU A 61 4.24 -5.54 7.29
N LEU A 62 3.94 -6.23 6.21
CA LEU A 62 3.34 -7.57 6.20
C LEU A 62 4.34 -8.59 5.63
N PRO A 63 4.49 -9.77 6.23
CA PRO A 63 3.63 -10.37 7.28
C PRO A 63 4.02 -10.04 8.73
N GLU A 64 5.10 -9.28 8.99
CA GLU A 64 5.67 -9.07 10.33
C GLU A 64 4.78 -8.24 11.24
N HIS A 65 3.84 -7.46 10.68
CA HIS A 65 3.00 -6.46 11.37
C HIS A 65 3.82 -5.38 12.13
N GLU A 66 5.07 -5.17 11.68
CA GLU A 66 5.88 -4.06 12.19
C GLU A 66 5.24 -2.74 11.77
N THR A 67 5.08 -1.82 12.73
CA THR A 67 4.52 -0.49 12.48
C THR A 67 5.63 0.55 12.47
N ILE A 68 5.68 1.33 11.39
CA ILE A 68 6.67 2.39 11.18
C ILE A 68 5.93 3.72 11.01
N SER A 69 6.31 4.75 11.75
CA SER A 69 5.82 6.11 11.50
C SER A 69 6.39 6.64 10.20
N PHE A 70 5.56 6.67 9.14
CA PHE A 70 6.00 6.89 7.77
C PHE A 70 5.98 8.36 7.35
N ALA A 71 4.88 9.06 7.63
CA ALA A 71 4.76 10.46 7.26
C ALA A 71 3.99 11.26 8.30
N SER A 72 4.38 12.50 8.49
CA SER A 72 3.69 13.49 9.31
C SER A 72 3.10 14.61 8.45
N ARG A 73 2.09 15.29 8.96
CA ARG A 73 1.55 16.48 8.31
C ARG A 73 2.61 17.57 8.31
N ARG A 74 2.78 18.23 7.16
CA ARG A 74 3.92 19.12 6.93
C ARG A 74 4.00 20.31 7.90
N ASP A 75 2.86 20.86 8.32
CA ASP A 75 2.82 21.93 9.33
C ASP A 75 3.31 21.47 10.70
N LEU A 76 3.04 20.21 11.07
CA LEU A 76 3.57 19.60 12.30
C LEU A 76 5.07 19.34 12.18
N ALA A 77 5.54 18.83 11.05
CA ALA A 77 6.96 18.61 10.78
C ALA A 77 7.78 19.93 10.86
N VAL A 78 7.18 21.06 10.44
CA VAL A 78 7.78 22.39 10.62
C VAL A 78 7.92 22.74 12.10
N LEU A 79 6.86 22.51 12.90
CA LEU A 79 6.87 22.82 14.33
C LEU A 79 7.87 21.96 15.11
N ASP A 80 8.00 20.70 14.73
CA ASP A 80 8.91 19.74 15.36
C ASP A 80 10.35 19.81 14.84
N GLY A 81 10.60 20.66 13.82
CA GLY A 81 11.93 20.81 13.20
C GLY A 81 12.39 19.60 12.38
N THR A 82 11.46 18.71 12.00
CA THR A 82 11.76 17.48 11.22
C THR A 82 11.58 17.67 9.71
N ILE A 83 11.22 18.89 9.27
CA ILE A 83 11.01 19.17 7.86
C ILE A 83 12.34 19.12 7.08
N ASP A 84 12.31 18.44 5.94
CA ASP A 84 13.42 18.37 5.00
C ASP A 84 13.04 19.08 3.68
N ALA A 85 13.63 20.26 3.46
CA ALA A 85 13.36 21.08 2.27
C ALA A 85 13.81 20.40 0.95
N GLU A 86 14.73 19.45 1.03
CA GLU A 86 15.26 18.69 -0.12
C GLU A 86 14.62 17.29 -0.25
N SER A 87 13.66 16.96 0.61
CA SER A 87 12.94 15.69 0.54
C SER A 87 12.18 15.51 -0.77
N GLN A 88 11.90 14.25 -1.13
CA GLN A 88 11.03 13.93 -2.26
C GLN A 88 9.64 14.57 -2.07
N SER A 89 9.14 14.56 -0.83
CA SER A 89 7.87 15.20 -0.44
C SER A 89 7.84 16.69 -0.75
N ALA A 90 8.93 17.40 -0.43
CA ALA A 90 9.06 18.83 -0.68
C ALA A 90 9.11 19.12 -2.19
N ARG A 91 9.93 18.39 -2.95
CA ARG A 91 10.02 18.52 -4.41
C ARG A 91 8.72 18.21 -5.12
N ALA A 92 7.96 17.24 -4.62
CA ALA A 92 6.64 16.88 -5.14
C ALA A 92 5.50 17.75 -4.61
N ARG A 93 5.77 18.70 -3.72
CA ARG A 93 4.79 19.59 -3.06
C ARG A 93 3.66 18.78 -2.40
N LEU A 94 4.02 17.73 -1.67
CA LEU A 94 3.07 16.95 -0.92
C LEU A 94 2.63 17.70 0.35
N HIS A 95 1.43 17.39 0.84
CA HIS A 95 0.94 17.87 2.13
C HIS A 95 1.58 17.12 3.31
N TRP A 96 2.25 16.02 3.04
CA TRP A 96 2.89 15.12 3.99
C TRP A 96 4.40 15.25 3.88
N GLU A 97 5.08 15.24 5.01
CA GLU A 97 6.52 15.08 5.08
C GLU A 97 6.81 13.60 5.35
N ILE A 98 7.41 12.91 4.36
CA ILE A 98 7.76 11.50 4.44
C ILE A 98 9.13 11.39 5.09
N SER A 99 9.25 10.57 6.14
CA SER A 99 10.53 10.26 6.78
C SER A 99 11.44 9.51 5.79
N ARG A 100 12.66 10.00 5.63
CA ARG A 100 13.67 9.41 4.76
C ARG A 100 14.05 7.99 5.21
N ASP A 101 14.22 7.82 6.52
CA ASP A 101 14.59 6.53 7.10
C ASP A 101 13.44 5.52 6.99
N ALA A 102 12.21 5.97 7.26
CA ALA A 102 11.02 5.14 7.08
C ALA A 102 10.85 4.71 5.62
N LEU A 103 11.02 5.64 4.66
CA LEU A 103 10.95 5.33 3.24
C LEU A 103 12.02 4.31 2.82
N ALA A 104 13.26 4.47 3.31
CA ALA A 104 14.33 3.51 3.05
C ALA A 104 14.01 2.13 3.63
N HIS A 105 13.47 2.08 4.85
CA HIS A 105 13.08 0.83 5.52
C HIS A 105 11.96 0.12 4.76
N VAL A 106 10.91 0.84 4.35
CA VAL A 106 9.80 0.25 3.56
C VAL A 106 10.27 -0.23 2.19
N ASN A 107 11.15 0.51 1.52
CA ASN A 107 11.72 0.05 0.25
C ASN A 107 12.57 -1.22 0.44
N ALA A 108 13.40 -1.29 1.50
CA ALA A 108 14.18 -2.49 1.82
C ALA A 108 13.28 -3.71 2.10
N HIS A 109 12.13 -3.51 2.76
CA HIS A 109 11.13 -4.55 2.95
C HIS A 109 10.59 -5.07 1.61
N PHE A 110 10.17 -4.19 0.68
CA PHE A 110 9.71 -4.62 -0.65
C PHE A 110 10.82 -5.30 -1.46
N GLU A 111 12.07 -4.86 -1.34
CA GLU A 111 13.22 -5.53 -1.97
C GLU A 111 13.39 -6.96 -1.43
N GLN A 112 13.25 -7.16 -0.11
CA GLN A 112 13.27 -8.49 0.50
C GLN A 112 12.14 -9.37 0.00
N LEU A 113 10.89 -8.87 -0.06
CA LEU A 113 9.74 -9.59 -0.63
C LEU A 113 10.00 -9.99 -2.09
N GLY A 114 10.63 -9.12 -2.88
CA GLY A 114 11.01 -9.39 -4.26
C GLY A 114 12.05 -10.51 -4.37
N HIS A 115 13.07 -10.52 -3.52
CA HIS A 115 14.05 -11.62 -3.46
C HIS A 115 13.40 -12.95 -3.08
N GLU A 116 12.51 -12.94 -2.09
CA GLU A 116 11.79 -14.15 -1.67
C GLU A 116 10.88 -14.67 -2.78
N ALA A 117 10.24 -13.79 -3.55
CA ALA A 117 9.39 -14.14 -4.68
C ALA A 117 10.15 -14.95 -5.77
N GLY A 118 11.44 -14.66 -5.96
CA GLY A 118 12.30 -15.35 -6.93
C GLY A 118 12.84 -16.70 -6.44
N VAL A 119 12.88 -16.93 -5.13
CA VAL A 119 13.60 -18.11 -4.52
C VAL A 119 12.63 -19.14 -3.94
N ARG A 120 11.48 -18.75 -3.46
CA ARG A 120 10.56 -19.64 -2.72
C ARG A 120 9.57 -20.36 -3.65
N LYS A 121 9.50 -21.70 -3.51
CA LYS A 121 8.24 -22.43 -3.64
C LYS A 121 7.36 -22.11 -2.42
N ALA A 122 7.03 -20.83 -2.24
CA ALA A 122 6.16 -20.42 -1.16
C ALA A 122 4.71 -20.79 -1.49
N ALA A 123 3.92 -21.07 -0.46
CA ALA A 123 2.48 -21.01 -0.59
C ALA A 123 2.11 -19.65 -1.21
N ALA A 124 1.27 -19.67 -2.24
CA ALA A 124 0.86 -18.46 -2.94
C ALA A 124 0.41 -17.40 -1.93
N SER A 125 0.84 -16.18 -2.13
CA SER A 125 0.62 -15.07 -1.22
C SER A 125 -0.07 -13.92 -1.96
N LEU A 126 -0.77 -13.08 -1.24
CA LEU A 126 -1.33 -11.85 -1.77
C LEU A 126 -0.33 -10.70 -1.52
N LEU A 127 0.00 -9.95 -2.55
CA LEU A 127 0.78 -8.71 -2.40
C LEU A 127 -0.16 -7.53 -2.17
N VAL A 128 0.12 -6.71 -1.15
CA VAL A 128 -0.67 -5.53 -0.81
C VAL A 128 0.21 -4.29 -0.82
N VAL A 129 -0.23 -3.25 -1.55
CA VAL A 129 0.42 -1.93 -1.57
C VAL A 129 -0.64 -0.86 -1.30
N ASP A 130 -0.65 -0.33 -0.08
CA ASP A 130 -1.63 0.68 0.32
C ASP A 130 -1.14 2.09 -0.03
N GLU A 131 -1.44 2.48 -1.21
CA GLU A 131 -1.26 3.69 -1.98
C GLU A 131 0.08 3.79 -2.75
N LEU A 132 -0.03 3.64 -4.08
CA LEU A 132 0.92 4.22 -5.02
C LEU A 132 0.41 5.60 -5.45
N GLY A 133 1.23 6.60 -5.22
CA GLY A 133 0.91 8.00 -5.46
C GLY A 133 1.65 8.59 -6.66
N ARG A 134 1.76 9.93 -6.63
CA ARG A 134 2.44 10.70 -7.68
C ARG A 134 3.96 10.50 -7.69
N LEU A 135 4.55 10.15 -6.55
CA LEU A 135 5.98 9.87 -6.49
C LEU A 135 6.32 8.64 -7.29
N GLU A 136 5.59 7.56 -7.08
CA GLU A 136 5.79 6.28 -7.72
C GLU A 136 5.41 6.34 -9.19
N LEU A 137 4.15 6.67 -9.49
CA LEU A 137 3.56 6.54 -10.82
C LEU A 137 4.01 7.60 -11.83
N LEU A 138 4.49 8.78 -11.37
CA LEU A 138 4.91 9.86 -12.27
C LEU A 138 6.41 10.15 -12.24
N ARG A 139 7.15 9.68 -11.22
CA ARG A 139 8.55 10.04 -11.02
C ARG A 139 9.47 8.85 -10.79
N GLY A 140 8.92 7.65 -10.52
CA GLY A 140 9.71 6.50 -10.09
C GLY A 140 10.44 6.72 -8.76
N GLU A 141 9.93 7.61 -7.92
CA GLU A 141 10.42 7.92 -6.57
C GLU A 141 9.49 7.26 -5.52
N GLY A 142 9.63 7.58 -4.24
CA GLY A 142 8.76 7.05 -3.18
C GLY A 142 8.97 5.58 -2.94
N LEU A 143 7.91 4.80 -2.96
CA LEU A 143 7.92 3.33 -2.81
C LEU A 143 8.34 2.65 -4.13
N ALA A 144 9.52 3.04 -4.65
CA ALA A 144 10.02 2.56 -5.95
C ALA A 144 10.20 1.04 -5.98
N CYS A 145 10.60 0.40 -4.85
CA CYS A 145 10.74 -1.04 -4.78
C CYS A 145 9.38 -1.77 -4.80
N ALA A 146 8.31 -1.15 -4.28
CA ALA A 146 6.96 -1.67 -4.42
C ALA A 146 6.50 -1.66 -5.88
N LEU A 147 6.72 -0.55 -6.59
CA LEU A 147 6.41 -0.44 -8.01
C LEU A 147 7.21 -1.47 -8.82
N ALA A 148 8.52 -1.57 -8.58
CA ALA A 148 9.38 -2.55 -9.26
C ALA A 148 8.91 -4.00 -9.05
N LEU A 149 8.45 -4.34 -7.84
CA LEU A 149 7.89 -5.67 -7.56
C LEU A 149 6.59 -5.92 -8.35
N LEU A 150 5.72 -4.92 -8.46
CA LEU A 150 4.48 -5.01 -9.26
C LEU A 150 4.77 -5.11 -10.76
N GLU A 151 5.82 -4.45 -11.26
CA GLU A 151 6.24 -4.51 -12.66
C GLU A 151 6.80 -5.88 -13.08
N LEU A 152 7.12 -6.77 -12.13
CA LEU A 152 7.43 -8.18 -12.43
C LEU A 152 6.18 -8.94 -12.91
N GLY A 153 4.99 -8.42 -12.66
CA GLY A 153 3.73 -9.13 -12.91
C GLY A 153 3.47 -10.25 -11.90
N PRO A 154 2.53 -11.16 -12.20
CA PRO A 154 2.23 -12.28 -11.30
C PRO A 154 3.41 -13.22 -11.19
N THR A 155 3.80 -13.51 -9.94
CA THR A 155 4.87 -14.46 -9.62
C THR A 155 4.29 -15.69 -8.91
N PRO A 156 5.03 -16.81 -8.81
CA PRO A 156 4.58 -17.96 -8.00
C PRO A 156 4.33 -17.61 -6.53
N ALA A 157 5.05 -16.64 -5.98
CA ALA A 157 4.84 -16.18 -4.61
C ALA A 157 3.67 -15.19 -4.49
N TYR A 158 3.49 -14.33 -5.49
CA TYR A 158 2.45 -13.30 -5.53
C TYR A 158 1.67 -13.40 -6.85
N PRO A 159 0.78 -14.42 -7.00
CA PRO A 159 -0.06 -14.54 -8.19
C PRO A 159 -1.13 -13.44 -8.27
N ASP A 160 -1.46 -12.85 -7.15
CA ASP A 160 -2.43 -11.77 -7.03
C ASP A 160 -1.84 -10.58 -6.25
N ALA A 161 -2.25 -9.36 -6.63
CA ALA A 161 -1.89 -8.14 -5.91
C ALA A 161 -3.09 -7.20 -5.79
N ILE A 162 -3.10 -6.40 -4.71
CA ILE A 162 -4.02 -5.28 -4.51
C ILE A 162 -3.20 -4.02 -4.29
N VAL A 163 -3.48 -3.01 -5.08
CA VAL A 163 -2.80 -1.72 -5.00
C VAL A 163 -3.83 -0.61 -4.86
N VAL A 164 -3.66 0.24 -3.86
CA VAL A 164 -4.49 1.44 -3.73
C VAL A 164 -3.95 2.52 -4.64
N VAL A 165 -4.81 3.00 -5.54
CA VAL A 165 -4.48 4.08 -6.49
C VAL A 165 -5.60 5.11 -6.49
N ARG A 166 -5.24 6.40 -6.53
CA ARG A 166 -6.24 7.48 -6.68
C ARG A 166 -6.82 7.47 -8.09
N GLU A 167 -8.11 7.75 -8.22
CA GLU A 167 -8.81 7.81 -9.51
C GLU A 167 -8.06 8.63 -10.57
N THR A 168 -7.46 9.76 -10.16
CA THR A 168 -6.70 10.65 -11.07
C THR A 168 -5.39 10.06 -11.57
N LEU A 169 -4.93 8.96 -11.00
CA LEU A 169 -3.67 8.27 -11.35
C LEU A 169 -3.90 6.89 -11.99
N LEU A 170 -5.16 6.48 -12.15
CA LEU A 170 -5.49 5.22 -12.82
C LEU A 170 -4.89 5.10 -14.22
N PRO A 171 -4.94 6.13 -15.09
CA PRO A 171 -4.32 6.02 -16.41
C PRO A 171 -2.83 5.68 -16.37
N GLN A 172 -2.08 6.26 -15.41
CA GLN A 172 -0.66 5.98 -15.24
C GLN A 172 -0.41 4.59 -14.65
N ALA A 173 -1.27 4.15 -13.72
CA ALA A 173 -1.19 2.81 -13.18
C ALA A 173 -1.44 1.75 -14.26
N HIS A 174 -2.43 1.94 -15.11
CA HIS A 174 -2.70 1.07 -16.27
C HIS A 174 -1.54 1.07 -17.27
N GLU A 175 -1.00 2.25 -17.61
CA GLU A 175 0.15 2.38 -18.52
C GLU A 175 1.35 1.54 -18.06
N LEU A 176 1.63 1.53 -16.75
CA LEU A 176 2.77 0.81 -16.17
C LEU A 176 2.49 -0.68 -15.93
N LEU A 177 1.26 -1.05 -15.54
CA LEU A 177 0.98 -2.35 -14.96
C LEU A 177 0.17 -3.30 -15.86
N ASP A 178 -0.57 -2.82 -16.86
CA ASP A 178 -1.37 -3.70 -17.75
C ASP A 178 -0.48 -4.70 -18.51
N GLY A 179 0.67 -4.25 -19.03
CA GLY A 179 1.60 -5.12 -19.75
C GLY A 179 2.17 -6.23 -18.86
N PRO A 180 2.82 -5.90 -17.73
CA PRO A 180 3.33 -6.89 -16.78
C PRO A 180 2.28 -7.89 -16.28
N TRP A 181 1.05 -7.46 -16.08
CA TRP A 181 -0.05 -8.31 -15.61
C TRP A 181 -0.88 -8.94 -16.75
N ASN A 182 -0.37 -8.90 -18.00
CA ASN A 182 -1.01 -9.49 -19.18
C ASN A 182 -2.45 -8.99 -19.43
N GLY A 183 -2.76 -7.78 -19.04
CA GLY A 183 -4.09 -7.19 -19.10
C GLY A 183 -5.08 -7.74 -18.04
N ASP A 184 -4.62 -8.57 -17.12
CA ASP A 184 -5.46 -9.09 -16.02
C ASP A 184 -5.46 -8.10 -14.83
N VAL A 185 -5.92 -6.88 -15.12
CA VAL A 185 -5.99 -5.74 -14.19
C VAL A 185 -7.46 -5.33 -14.02
N ARG A 186 -7.93 -5.19 -12.79
CA ARG A 186 -9.31 -4.82 -12.49
C ARG A 186 -9.37 -3.65 -11.53
N GLU A 187 -10.13 -2.64 -11.87
CA GLU A 187 -10.49 -1.57 -10.95
C GLU A 187 -11.60 -2.03 -10.00
N ILE A 188 -11.40 -1.78 -8.71
CA ILE A 188 -12.36 -2.14 -7.66
C ILE A 188 -12.58 -0.98 -6.69
N ALA A 189 -13.71 -1.00 -5.99
CA ALA A 189 -14.01 -0.10 -4.88
C ALA A 189 -14.06 -0.87 -3.55
N PRO A 190 -13.98 -0.20 -2.40
CA PRO A 190 -14.19 -0.84 -1.09
C PRO A 190 -15.53 -1.60 -1.05
N GLY A 191 -15.50 -2.81 -0.53
CA GLY A 191 -16.68 -3.71 -0.50
C GLY A 191 -16.79 -4.65 -1.70
N ALA A 192 -15.90 -4.57 -2.69
CA ALA A 192 -15.87 -5.52 -3.79
C ALA A 192 -15.56 -6.94 -3.32
N SER A 193 -16.15 -7.93 -3.95
CA SER A 193 -15.74 -9.33 -3.80
C SER A 193 -14.53 -9.59 -4.69
N LEU A 194 -13.51 -10.24 -4.15
CA LEU A 194 -12.30 -10.59 -4.88
C LEU A 194 -12.33 -12.07 -5.27
N GLU A 195 -11.96 -12.34 -6.51
CA GLU A 195 -11.69 -13.68 -7.02
C GLU A 195 -10.17 -13.84 -7.08
N LEU A 196 -9.56 -14.36 -6.02
CA LEU A 196 -8.13 -14.66 -6.03
C LEU A 196 -7.86 -15.93 -6.83
N SER A 197 -6.67 -16.03 -7.41
CA SER A 197 -6.26 -17.17 -8.22
C SER A 197 -6.48 -18.49 -7.50
N SER A 198 -7.04 -19.48 -8.17
CA SER A 198 -7.47 -20.78 -7.63
C SER A 198 -6.36 -21.64 -6.99
N SER A 199 -5.12 -21.17 -6.98
CA SER A 199 -4.00 -21.79 -6.24
C SER A 199 -4.20 -21.79 -4.71
N TRP A 200 -5.17 -21.04 -4.19
CA TRP A 200 -5.48 -20.91 -2.76
C TRP A 200 -6.26 -22.10 -2.18
N ASP A 201 -7.03 -22.80 -3.01
CA ASP A 201 -7.84 -23.94 -2.55
C ASP A 201 -7.02 -25.23 -2.33
N ALA A 202 -5.77 -25.28 -2.82
CA ALA A 202 -4.97 -26.51 -2.80
C ALA A 202 -4.26 -26.78 -1.45
N THR A 203 -4.19 -25.83 -0.53
CA THR A 203 -3.46 -25.98 0.76
C THR A 203 -4.37 -26.17 1.97
N ALA A 204 -5.67 -25.97 1.84
CA ALA A 204 -6.63 -26.12 2.94
C ALA A 204 -7.04 -27.59 3.24
N GLY A 205 -6.43 -28.55 2.60
CA GLY A 205 -6.86 -29.96 2.61
C GLY A 205 -5.84 -30.99 3.07
N VAL A 206 -4.85 -30.65 3.93
CA VAL A 206 -3.99 -31.67 4.58
C VAL A 206 -3.96 -31.44 6.07
N SER A 207 -4.88 -32.11 6.76
CA SER A 207 -4.84 -32.35 8.22
C SER A 207 -4.24 -33.70 8.47
#